data_ee0d70a5af13375156db992413602c20
#
_entry.id   ee0d70a5af13375156db992413602c20
#
_cell.length_a   1.000
_cell.length_b   1.000
_cell.length_c   1.000
_cell.angle_alpha   90.00
_cell.angle_beta   90.00
_cell.angle_gamma   90.00
#
_symmetry.space_group_name_H-M   'P 1'
#
loop_
_entity.id
_entity.type
_entity.pdbx_description
1 polymer ?
#
loop_
_entity_poly.entity_id
_entity_poly.type
_entity_poly.pdbx_seq_one_letter_code
_entity_poly.pdbx_strand_id
1 'polypeptide(L)'
;SLDSSDYLGLIAIGRMFSGELTVGQQFVCCIDDEVSKPSKITKIYKFEGLNKIEVDKAEFGDVIAVTGFNEPVKINTTLCEVGNPLPCDYVAIDEPTLVMYLSVNNSPFNGREGKLLTSRQIKERLEKELETNVALRVEPTDSPESFKLSGRGQLHLGILVENMRREGFELQLSAPEVIFKTIDGTKHEPMENLILDVQEEHQGVLMENLGTRKAELTNMTPSGDGRVKLEFKIPSRALIGFRNQFLTDTRGTGILNVSFLGYEPYKGDIPTRNKGAIVSMEPGKVTTYALDNLGSRGEFFIAPGQEVYEGMIIGENSREADLDVN
;
A
#
# COMPACT_ATOMS: atom_id res chain seq x y z
N SER A 1 11.48 9.89 -9.05
CA SER A 1 10.04 9.63 -9.19
C SER A 1 9.66 9.52 -10.66
N LEU A 2 8.59 8.78 -10.96
CA LEU A 2 8.04 8.67 -12.31
C LEU A 2 6.61 9.23 -12.32
N ASP A 3 6.21 9.80 -13.45
CA ASP A 3 4.88 10.30 -13.75
C ASP A 3 4.56 9.94 -15.20
N SER A 4 3.32 9.91 -15.61
CA SER A 4 2.92 9.65 -16.99
C SER A 4 1.86 10.64 -17.46
N SER A 5 1.89 10.93 -18.75
CA SER A 5 0.90 11.79 -19.40
C SER A 5 0.52 11.18 -20.75
N ASP A 6 -0.79 11.17 -21.05
CA ASP A 6 -1.28 10.65 -22.34
C ASP A 6 -0.69 11.41 -23.55
N TYR A 7 -0.17 12.63 -23.34
CA TYR A 7 0.45 13.48 -24.38
C TYR A 7 1.98 13.40 -24.44
N LEU A 8 2.61 13.28 -23.26
CA LEU A 8 4.07 13.37 -23.12
C LEU A 8 4.72 12.01 -22.91
N GLY A 9 3.93 10.97 -22.69
CA GLY A 9 4.41 9.65 -22.31
C GLY A 9 5.01 9.66 -20.90
N LEU A 10 6.06 8.89 -20.71
CA LEU A 10 6.77 8.78 -19.43
C LEU A 10 7.51 10.08 -19.11
N ILE A 11 7.34 10.54 -17.87
CA ILE A 11 7.98 11.73 -17.30
C ILE A 11 8.83 11.25 -16.12
N ALA A 12 10.16 11.42 -16.22
CA ALA A 12 11.04 11.13 -15.10
C ALA A 12 11.33 12.41 -14.31
N ILE A 13 11.16 12.34 -13.00
CA ILE A 13 11.43 13.46 -12.08
C ILE A 13 12.67 13.09 -11.27
N GLY A 14 13.68 13.96 -11.34
CA GLY A 14 14.96 13.73 -10.68
C GLY A 14 15.70 15.02 -10.36
N ARG A 15 16.84 14.88 -9.70
CA ARG A 15 17.73 15.99 -9.37
C ARG A 15 18.97 15.97 -10.24
N MET A 16 19.40 17.14 -10.69
CA MET A 16 20.67 17.32 -11.40
C MET A 16 21.83 17.25 -10.39
N PHE A 17 22.68 16.24 -10.49
CA PHE A 17 23.85 16.05 -9.62
C PHE A 17 25.13 16.68 -10.19
N SER A 18 25.19 16.88 -11.51
CA SER A 18 26.33 17.54 -12.17
C SER A 18 25.93 18.04 -13.54
N GLY A 19 26.71 18.98 -14.08
CA GLY A 19 26.57 19.47 -15.44
C GLY A 19 25.31 20.29 -15.71
N GLU A 20 24.94 20.32 -16.98
CA GLU A 20 23.75 20.98 -17.50
C GLU A 20 23.01 20.05 -18.47
N LEU A 21 21.71 20.24 -18.60
CA LEU A 21 20.84 19.49 -19.50
C LEU A 21 20.07 20.46 -20.37
N THR A 22 20.04 20.22 -21.68
CA THR A 22 19.31 21.06 -22.65
C THR A 22 18.31 20.23 -23.45
N VAL A 23 17.24 20.88 -23.89
CA VAL A 23 16.27 20.28 -24.80
C VAL A 23 16.99 19.89 -26.11
N GLY A 24 16.73 18.69 -26.58
CA GLY A 24 17.38 18.14 -27.78
C GLY A 24 18.70 17.40 -27.55
N GLN A 25 19.25 17.48 -26.33
CA GLN A 25 20.46 16.74 -25.95
C GLN A 25 20.22 15.23 -25.94
N GLN A 26 21.22 14.45 -26.38
CA GLN A 26 21.18 13.00 -26.24
C GLN A 26 21.70 12.58 -24.87
N PHE A 27 21.11 11.54 -24.33
CA PHE A 27 21.47 10.95 -23.04
C PHE A 27 21.31 9.42 -23.08
N VAL A 28 21.90 8.75 -22.11
CA VAL A 28 21.70 7.32 -21.83
C VAL A 28 21.17 7.16 -20.41
N CYS A 29 20.35 6.13 -20.20
CA CYS A 29 19.90 5.72 -18.89
C CYS A 29 20.84 4.65 -18.34
N CYS A 30 21.33 4.83 -17.12
CA CYS A 30 22.22 3.90 -16.45
C CYS A 30 21.56 3.37 -15.17
N ILE A 31 21.57 2.06 -14.98
CA ILE A 31 21.20 1.37 -13.74
C ILE A 31 22.28 0.32 -13.49
N ASP A 32 22.94 0.39 -12.35
CA ASP A 32 24.12 -0.45 -12.07
C ASP A 32 25.11 -0.38 -13.25
N ASP A 33 25.48 -1.52 -13.82
CA ASP A 33 26.38 -1.63 -14.96
C ASP A 33 25.64 -1.63 -16.33
N GLU A 34 24.30 -1.53 -16.33
CA GLU A 34 23.52 -1.53 -17.56
C GLU A 34 23.34 -0.11 -18.12
N VAL A 35 23.64 0.06 -19.41
CA VAL A 35 23.48 1.33 -20.14
C VAL A 35 22.46 1.14 -21.26
N SER A 36 21.42 1.98 -21.29
CA SER A 36 20.39 1.95 -22.33
C SER A 36 20.93 2.43 -23.70
N LYS A 37 20.09 2.26 -24.71
CA LYS A 37 20.33 2.98 -26.01
C LYS A 37 20.16 4.48 -25.80
N PRO A 38 20.85 5.31 -26.60
CA PRO A 38 20.69 6.76 -26.53
C PRO A 38 19.23 7.20 -26.77
N SER A 39 18.77 8.07 -25.93
CA SER A 39 17.48 8.76 -26.01
C SER A 39 17.73 10.26 -26.19
N LYS A 40 16.70 11.04 -26.50
CA LYS A 40 16.79 12.47 -26.71
C LYS A 40 15.80 13.24 -25.85
N ILE A 41 16.26 14.22 -25.10
CA ILE A 41 15.40 15.10 -24.31
C ILE A 41 14.43 15.83 -25.23
N THR A 42 13.13 15.64 -25.01
CA THR A 42 12.08 16.35 -25.75
C THR A 42 11.60 17.60 -25.03
N LYS A 43 11.44 17.52 -23.71
CA LYS A 43 11.04 18.66 -22.86
C LYS A 43 11.68 18.55 -21.48
N ILE A 44 11.93 19.73 -20.89
CA ILE A 44 12.40 19.88 -19.51
C ILE A 44 11.44 20.79 -18.78
N TYR A 45 11.07 20.41 -17.57
CA TYR A 45 10.25 21.25 -16.67
C TYR A 45 10.99 21.45 -15.37
N LYS A 46 10.94 22.67 -14.83
CA LYS A 46 11.31 23.00 -13.44
C LYS A 46 10.05 23.16 -12.58
N PHE A 47 10.20 23.02 -11.29
CA PHE A 47 9.11 23.16 -10.33
C PHE A 47 9.19 24.54 -9.65
N GLU A 48 8.12 25.34 -9.76
CA GLU A 48 7.90 26.53 -8.97
C GLU A 48 6.65 26.32 -8.08
N GLY A 49 6.89 25.97 -6.82
CA GLY A 49 5.85 25.49 -5.94
C GLY A 49 5.23 24.18 -6.48
N LEU A 50 3.95 24.18 -6.78
CA LEU A 50 3.22 23.05 -7.36
C LEU A 50 3.14 23.08 -8.90
N ASN A 51 3.61 24.14 -9.54
CA ASN A 51 3.51 24.30 -10.99
C ASN A 51 4.76 23.75 -11.69
N LYS A 52 4.55 23.10 -12.85
CA LYS A 52 5.61 22.68 -13.76
C LYS A 52 5.78 23.75 -14.84
N ILE A 53 6.96 24.36 -14.93
CA ILE A 53 7.30 25.40 -15.91
C ILE A 53 8.26 24.81 -16.94
N GLU A 54 7.90 24.88 -18.22
CA GLU A 54 8.75 24.40 -19.32
C GLU A 54 9.96 25.32 -19.47
N VAL A 55 11.14 24.74 -19.57
CA VAL A 55 12.42 25.45 -19.72
C VAL A 55 13.28 24.76 -20.76
N ASP A 56 14.18 25.53 -21.42
CA ASP A 56 15.09 24.99 -22.42
C ASP A 56 16.35 24.36 -21.80
N LYS A 57 16.67 24.73 -20.55
CA LYS A 57 17.90 24.32 -19.87
C LYS A 57 17.69 24.11 -18.38
N ALA A 58 18.39 23.12 -17.84
CA ALA A 58 18.51 22.84 -16.41
C ALA A 58 19.98 22.71 -16.00
N GLU A 59 20.28 23.07 -14.75
CA GLU A 59 21.66 23.13 -14.21
C GLU A 59 21.79 22.31 -12.93
N PHE A 60 23.04 22.08 -12.53
CA PHE A 60 23.37 21.44 -11.25
C PHE A 60 22.52 21.97 -10.09
N GLY A 61 21.95 21.04 -9.30
CA GLY A 61 21.11 21.35 -8.14
C GLY A 61 19.61 21.45 -8.42
N ASP A 62 19.20 21.64 -9.68
CA ASP A 62 17.81 21.71 -10.08
C ASP A 62 17.08 20.38 -9.85
N VAL A 63 15.81 20.46 -9.42
CA VAL A 63 14.87 19.35 -9.49
C VAL A 63 14.02 19.54 -10.74
N ILE A 64 14.05 18.57 -11.63
CA ILE A 64 13.47 18.66 -12.96
C ILE A 64 12.58 17.48 -13.30
N ALA A 65 11.65 17.70 -14.21
CA ALA A 65 10.92 16.64 -14.89
C ALA A 65 11.34 16.63 -16.37
N VAL A 66 11.70 15.46 -16.89
CA VAL A 66 12.20 15.29 -18.27
C VAL A 66 11.36 14.26 -19.02
N THR A 67 11.26 14.45 -20.35
CA THR A 67 10.59 13.53 -21.27
C THR A 67 11.49 13.21 -22.45
N GLY A 68 11.17 12.14 -23.19
CA GLY A 68 11.93 11.75 -24.38
C GLY A 68 12.64 10.40 -24.24
N PHE A 69 12.10 9.52 -23.39
CA PHE A 69 12.62 8.17 -23.19
C PHE A 69 12.16 7.25 -24.32
N ASN A 70 13.09 6.51 -24.91
CA ASN A 70 12.80 5.48 -25.92
C ASN A 70 12.52 4.11 -25.30
N GLU A 71 12.93 3.90 -24.06
CA GLU A 71 12.78 2.66 -23.30
C GLU A 71 12.17 2.96 -21.92
N PRO A 72 11.49 1.98 -21.30
CA PRO A 72 10.97 2.15 -19.93
C PRO A 72 12.10 2.48 -18.95
N VAL A 73 11.87 3.48 -18.12
CA VAL A 73 12.81 3.93 -17.08
C VAL A 73 12.35 3.46 -15.72
N LYS A 74 13.28 3.02 -14.89
CA LYS A 74 13.00 2.62 -13.50
C LYS A 74 13.39 3.75 -12.54
N ILE A 75 12.84 3.74 -11.34
CA ILE A 75 13.33 4.60 -10.25
C ILE A 75 14.80 4.20 -9.96
N ASN A 76 15.61 5.18 -9.57
CA ASN A 76 17.06 5.09 -9.40
C ASN A 76 17.88 4.95 -10.70
N THR A 77 17.25 5.12 -11.85
CA THR A 77 17.98 5.31 -13.09
C THR A 77 18.71 6.65 -13.06
N THR A 78 19.99 6.66 -13.41
CA THR A 78 20.76 7.87 -13.63
C THR A 78 20.76 8.23 -15.12
N LEU A 79 20.45 9.49 -15.45
CA LEU A 79 20.61 10.03 -16.81
C LEU A 79 22.05 10.49 -16.97
N CYS A 80 22.77 9.90 -17.91
CA CYS A 80 24.19 10.15 -18.12
C CYS A 80 24.45 10.69 -19.51
N GLU A 81 25.59 11.36 -19.68
CA GLU A 81 26.10 11.78 -20.97
C GLU A 81 26.47 10.57 -21.87
N VAL A 82 26.19 10.67 -23.17
CA VAL A 82 26.54 9.64 -24.12
C VAL A 82 28.08 9.55 -24.26
N GLY A 83 28.60 8.34 -24.04
CA GLY A 83 30.05 8.08 -24.15
C GLY A 83 30.88 8.27 -22.88
N ASN A 84 30.29 8.87 -21.83
CA ASN A 84 30.91 8.98 -20.50
C ASN A 84 29.87 8.75 -19.39
N PRO A 85 29.31 7.53 -19.26
CA PRO A 85 28.30 7.24 -18.24
C PRO A 85 28.92 7.23 -16.83
N LEU A 86 28.42 8.08 -15.96
CA LEU A 86 28.79 8.15 -14.54
C LEU A 86 27.52 7.97 -13.70
N PRO A 87 27.05 6.73 -13.47
CA PRO A 87 25.85 6.47 -12.70
C PRO A 87 26.07 6.82 -11.22
N CYS A 88 25.00 7.29 -10.56
CA CYS A 88 24.95 7.36 -9.11
C CYS A 88 24.78 5.96 -8.52
N ASP A 89 25.15 5.80 -7.25
CA ASP A 89 24.94 4.54 -6.53
C ASP A 89 23.47 4.11 -6.58
N TYR A 90 23.25 2.84 -6.94
CA TYR A 90 21.92 2.26 -6.98
C TYR A 90 21.40 1.97 -5.57
N VAL A 91 20.20 2.46 -5.25
CA VAL A 91 19.49 2.11 -4.02
C VAL A 91 18.38 1.14 -4.36
N ALA A 92 18.51 -0.10 -3.92
CA ALA A 92 17.49 -1.12 -4.14
C ALA A 92 16.14 -0.69 -3.55
N ILE A 93 15.08 -0.92 -4.31
CA ILE A 93 13.71 -0.71 -3.84
C ILE A 93 13.27 -1.96 -3.09
N ASP A 94 12.73 -1.80 -1.88
CA ASP A 94 12.23 -2.92 -1.08
C ASP A 94 11.20 -3.75 -1.85
N GLU A 95 11.34 -5.06 -1.76
CA GLU A 95 10.38 -5.99 -2.35
C GLU A 95 9.01 -5.90 -1.67
N PRO A 96 7.92 -6.22 -2.40
CA PRO A 96 6.60 -6.34 -1.81
C PRO A 96 6.57 -7.36 -0.66
N THR A 97 5.91 -7.01 0.43
CA THR A 97 5.75 -7.86 1.61
C THR A 97 4.31 -8.35 1.82
N LEU A 98 3.35 -7.68 1.20
CA LEU A 98 1.93 -8.02 1.26
C LEU A 98 1.36 -8.35 -0.11
N VAL A 99 0.41 -9.26 -0.12
CA VAL A 99 -0.39 -9.63 -1.27
C VAL A 99 -1.88 -9.47 -0.96
N MET A 100 -2.66 -9.11 -1.96
CA MET A 100 -4.12 -9.00 -1.93
C MET A 100 -4.66 -9.42 -3.28
N TYR A 101 -5.82 -10.05 -3.29
CA TYR A 101 -6.53 -10.35 -4.52
C TYR A 101 -7.61 -9.30 -4.77
N LEU A 102 -7.60 -8.75 -5.97
CA LEU A 102 -8.58 -7.80 -6.46
C LEU A 102 -9.37 -8.44 -7.59
N SER A 103 -10.68 -8.44 -7.50
CA SER A 103 -11.56 -9.06 -8.50
C SER A 103 -12.75 -8.15 -8.85
N VAL A 104 -13.43 -8.51 -9.91
CA VAL A 104 -14.70 -7.87 -10.28
C VAL A 104 -15.73 -8.06 -9.17
N ASN A 105 -16.61 -7.07 -8.98
CA ASN A 105 -17.71 -7.20 -8.05
C ASN A 105 -18.77 -8.16 -8.64
N ASN A 106 -18.92 -9.34 -8.04
CA ASN A 106 -19.95 -10.32 -8.40
C ASN A 106 -21.07 -10.41 -7.35
N SER A 107 -21.14 -9.45 -6.41
CA SER A 107 -22.21 -9.38 -5.41
C SER A 107 -23.56 -9.02 -6.06
N PRO A 108 -24.69 -9.25 -5.36
CA PRO A 108 -26.02 -8.81 -5.81
C PRO A 108 -26.14 -7.29 -6.02
N PHE A 109 -25.18 -6.50 -5.54
CA PHE A 109 -25.14 -5.05 -5.68
C PHE A 109 -24.25 -4.56 -6.82
N ASN A 110 -23.75 -5.45 -7.65
CA ASN A 110 -22.94 -5.08 -8.81
C ASN A 110 -23.64 -4.04 -9.70
N GLY A 111 -22.93 -2.98 -10.06
CA GLY A 111 -23.40 -1.91 -10.95
C GLY A 111 -24.29 -0.86 -10.29
N ARG A 112 -24.40 -0.85 -8.96
CA ARG A 112 -25.23 0.14 -8.25
C ARG A 112 -24.52 1.47 -8.00
N GLU A 113 -23.24 1.46 -7.77
CA GLU A 113 -22.46 2.64 -7.38
C GLU A 113 -21.43 3.03 -8.42
N GLY A 114 -20.71 2.07 -8.99
CA GLY A 114 -19.68 2.29 -9.99
C GLY A 114 -20.19 2.08 -11.44
N LYS A 115 -19.38 2.57 -12.39
CA LYS A 115 -19.63 2.39 -13.83
C LYS A 115 -18.58 1.50 -14.50
N LEU A 116 -17.45 1.28 -13.83
CA LEU A 116 -16.32 0.50 -14.34
C LEU A 116 -16.32 -0.86 -13.64
N LEU A 117 -16.92 -1.87 -14.30
CA LEU A 117 -17.29 -3.13 -13.68
C LEU A 117 -16.57 -4.34 -14.26
N THR A 118 -15.88 -4.18 -15.40
CA THR A 118 -15.33 -5.31 -16.15
C THR A 118 -13.87 -5.59 -15.79
N SER A 119 -13.46 -6.86 -15.84
CA SER A 119 -12.08 -7.27 -15.61
C SER A 119 -11.11 -6.62 -16.61
N ARG A 120 -11.55 -6.35 -17.84
CA ARG A 120 -10.75 -5.63 -18.85
C ARG A 120 -10.43 -4.20 -18.40
N GLN A 121 -11.42 -3.45 -17.92
CA GLN A 121 -11.22 -2.07 -17.44
C GLN A 121 -10.28 -2.05 -16.22
N ILE A 122 -10.45 -3.00 -15.30
CA ILE A 122 -9.58 -3.16 -14.12
C ILE A 122 -8.16 -3.44 -14.58
N LYS A 123 -7.96 -4.35 -15.52
CA LYS A 123 -6.63 -4.70 -16.04
C LYS A 123 -5.94 -3.49 -16.69
N GLU A 124 -6.63 -2.79 -17.58
CA GLU A 124 -6.10 -1.58 -18.25
C GLU A 124 -5.68 -0.51 -17.23
N ARG A 125 -6.48 -0.34 -16.16
CA ARG A 125 -6.16 0.61 -15.08
C ARG A 125 -4.94 0.17 -14.26
N LEU A 126 -4.83 -1.12 -13.95
CA LEU A 126 -3.67 -1.68 -13.24
C LEU A 126 -2.39 -1.61 -14.08
N GLU A 127 -2.47 -1.87 -15.39
CA GLU A 127 -1.35 -1.73 -16.31
C GLU A 127 -0.85 -0.28 -16.34
N LYS A 128 -1.75 0.70 -16.38
CA LYS A 128 -1.40 2.12 -16.27
C LYS A 128 -0.75 2.48 -14.94
N GLU A 129 -1.19 1.89 -13.84
CA GLU A 129 -0.57 2.09 -12.51
C GLU A 129 0.87 1.58 -12.48
N LEU A 130 1.16 0.45 -13.14
CA LEU A 130 2.51 -0.14 -13.19
C LEU A 130 3.55 0.76 -13.90
N GLU A 131 3.12 1.69 -14.74
CA GLU A 131 4.04 2.63 -15.42
C GLU A 131 4.74 3.56 -14.42
N THR A 132 4.08 3.90 -13.32
CA THR A 132 4.58 4.87 -12.33
C THR A 132 4.82 4.27 -10.96
N ASN A 133 4.11 3.21 -10.61
CA ASN A 133 4.15 2.57 -9.28
C ASN A 133 5.07 1.35 -9.29
N VAL A 134 6.36 1.59 -9.17
CA VAL A 134 7.41 0.53 -9.25
C VAL A 134 7.40 -0.45 -8.08
N ALA A 135 6.73 -0.12 -6.98
CA ALA A 135 6.61 -1.00 -5.81
C ALA A 135 5.38 -1.91 -5.88
N LEU A 136 4.53 -1.73 -6.90
CA LEU A 136 3.38 -2.59 -7.17
C LEU A 136 3.80 -3.72 -8.12
N ARG A 137 3.33 -4.93 -7.84
CA ARG A 137 3.36 -6.05 -8.80
C ARG A 137 1.93 -6.52 -9.02
N VAL A 138 1.58 -6.78 -10.27
CA VAL A 138 0.27 -7.31 -10.67
C VAL A 138 0.50 -8.60 -11.44
N GLU A 139 -0.07 -9.67 -10.94
CA GLU A 139 0.02 -11.00 -11.56
C GLU A 139 -1.39 -11.51 -11.88
N PRO A 140 -1.61 -12.17 -13.03
CA PRO A 140 -2.86 -12.85 -13.31
C PRO A 140 -3.05 -14.02 -12.33
N THR A 141 -4.29 -14.40 -12.11
CA THR A 141 -4.66 -15.60 -11.35
C THR A 141 -5.26 -16.66 -12.28
N ASP A 142 -5.64 -17.81 -11.75
CA ASP A 142 -6.36 -18.84 -12.52
C ASP A 142 -7.74 -18.36 -12.99
N SER A 143 -8.29 -17.32 -12.36
CA SER A 143 -9.52 -16.66 -12.78
C SER A 143 -9.23 -15.41 -13.61
N PRO A 144 -9.81 -15.25 -14.81
CA PRO A 144 -9.63 -14.06 -15.63
C PRO A 144 -10.28 -12.80 -15.02
N GLU A 145 -11.05 -12.95 -13.96
CA GLU A 145 -11.74 -11.88 -13.25
C GLU A 145 -11.01 -11.42 -11.99
N SER A 146 -9.86 -12.03 -11.67
CA SER A 146 -9.10 -11.77 -10.45
C SER A 146 -7.64 -11.49 -10.76
N PHE A 147 -7.06 -10.53 -10.02
CA PHE A 147 -5.67 -10.11 -10.12
C PHE A 147 -5.02 -10.19 -8.74
N LYS A 148 -3.81 -10.73 -8.70
CA LYS A 148 -3.00 -10.76 -7.50
C LYS A 148 -2.14 -9.49 -7.47
N LEU A 149 -2.37 -8.65 -6.47
CA LEU A 149 -1.65 -7.42 -6.23
C LEU A 149 -0.64 -7.64 -5.11
N SER A 150 0.63 -7.32 -5.35
CA SER A 150 1.67 -7.35 -4.33
C SER A 150 2.22 -5.96 -4.11
N GLY A 151 2.31 -5.52 -2.86
CA GLY A 151 2.74 -4.18 -2.48
C GLY A 151 3.54 -4.17 -1.18
N ARG A 152 4.14 -3.01 -0.86
CA ARG A 152 4.99 -2.84 0.32
C ARG A 152 4.24 -2.89 1.65
N GLY A 153 2.93 -2.63 1.64
CA GLY A 153 2.14 -2.59 2.85
C GLY A 153 0.67 -2.26 2.61
N GLN A 154 -0.15 -2.34 3.66
CA GLN A 154 -1.58 -2.10 3.58
C GLN A 154 -1.93 -0.71 3.04
N LEU A 155 -1.23 0.34 3.49
CA LEU A 155 -1.49 1.71 3.03
C LEU A 155 -1.23 1.86 1.54
N HIS A 156 -0.18 1.25 1.01
CA HIS A 156 0.17 1.30 -0.40
C HIS A 156 -0.95 0.70 -1.27
N LEU A 157 -1.41 -0.51 -0.94
CA LEU A 157 -2.51 -1.17 -1.66
C LEU A 157 -3.85 -0.46 -1.42
N GLY A 158 -4.08 0.05 -0.20
CA GLY A 158 -5.29 0.79 0.16
C GLY A 158 -5.45 2.09 -0.62
N ILE A 159 -4.38 2.84 -0.85
CA ILE A 159 -4.40 4.07 -1.67
C ILE A 159 -4.76 3.75 -3.12
N LEU A 160 -4.17 2.70 -3.70
CA LEU A 160 -4.52 2.26 -5.06
C LEU A 160 -6.01 1.96 -5.18
N VAL A 161 -6.54 1.14 -4.27
CA VAL A 161 -7.95 0.76 -4.25
C VAL A 161 -8.86 1.97 -4.07
N GLU A 162 -8.51 2.90 -3.17
CA GLU A 162 -9.29 4.12 -2.94
C GLU A 162 -9.29 5.04 -4.16
N ASN A 163 -8.17 5.17 -4.86
CA ASN A 163 -8.10 5.91 -6.11
C ASN A 163 -9.00 5.28 -7.18
N MET A 164 -8.93 3.96 -7.36
CA MET A 164 -9.81 3.24 -8.29
C MET A 164 -11.29 3.41 -7.93
N ARG A 165 -11.64 3.34 -6.64
CA ARG A 165 -13.01 3.60 -6.17
C ARG A 165 -13.48 5.00 -6.55
N ARG A 166 -12.66 6.02 -6.37
CA ARG A 166 -12.95 7.43 -6.75
C ARG A 166 -13.08 7.62 -8.26
N GLU A 167 -12.36 6.83 -9.04
CA GLU A 167 -12.47 6.80 -10.50
C GLU A 167 -13.77 6.11 -10.98
N GLY A 168 -14.53 5.48 -10.08
CA GLY A 168 -15.81 4.83 -10.36
C GLY A 168 -15.74 3.33 -10.64
N PHE A 169 -14.64 2.68 -10.20
CA PHE A 169 -14.56 1.22 -10.21
C PHE A 169 -15.33 0.62 -9.04
N GLU A 170 -16.03 -0.48 -9.29
CA GLU A 170 -16.50 -1.41 -8.27
C GLU A 170 -15.59 -2.63 -8.22
N LEU A 171 -15.16 -3.00 -7.03
CA LEU A 171 -14.13 -4.02 -6.82
C LEU A 171 -14.52 -4.91 -5.65
N GLN A 172 -14.06 -6.17 -5.70
CA GLN A 172 -13.96 -7.04 -4.53
C GLN A 172 -12.50 -7.22 -4.14
N LEU A 173 -12.25 -7.30 -2.84
CA LEU A 173 -10.91 -7.43 -2.27
C LEU A 173 -10.87 -8.62 -1.32
N SER A 174 -9.77 -9.38 -1.37
CA SER A 174 -9.47 -10.33 -0.31
C SER A 174 -8.89 -9.62 0.92
N ALA A 175 -8.84 -10.30 2.05
CA ALA A 175 -7.97 -9.89 3.14
C ALA A 175 -6.51 -9.84 2.65
N PRO A 176 -5.70 -8.87 3.14
CA PRO A 176 -4.28 -8.84 2.84
C PRO A 176 -3.55 -9.99 3.54
N GLU A 177 -2.61 -10.61 2.82
CA GLU A 177 -1.77 -11.69 3.32
C GLU A 177 -0.30 -11.31 3.17
N VAL A 178 0.57 -11.83 4.03
CA VAL A 178 2.01 -11.63 3.88
C VAL A 178 2.60 -12.62 2.88
N ILE A 179 3.65 -12.19 2.19
CA ILE A 179 4.38 -13.03 1.26
C ILE A 179 5.40 -13.85 2.05
N PHE A 180 5.21 -15.17 2.11
CA PHE A 180 6.17 -16.08 2.68
C PHE A 180 7.26 -16.45 1.67
N LYS A 181 8.48 -16.69 2.14
CA LYS A 181 9.59 -17.20 1.32
C LYS A 181 10.06 -18.54 1.89
N THR A 182 10.52 -19.42 1.02
CA THR A 182 11.24 -20.63 1.45
C THR A 182 12.72 -20.38 1.27
N ILE A 183 13.47 -20.35 2.37
CA ILE A 183 14.92 -20.16 2.40
C ILE A 183 15.51 -21.39 3.06
N ASP A 184 16.44 -22.07 2.38
CA ASP A 184 17.07 -23.32 2.84
C ASP A 184 16.06 -24.38 3.30
N GLY A 185 14.93 -24.52 2.58
CA GLY A 185 13.87 -25.47 2.91
C GLY A 185 12.98 -25.07 4.10
N THR A 186 13.23 -23.94 4.73
CA THR A 186 12.46 -23.43 5.88
C THR A 186 11.56 -22.27 5.46
N LYS A 187 10.32 -22.28 5.95
CA LYS A 187 9.36 -21.17 5.72
C LYS A 187 9.81 -19.93 6.50
N HIS A 188 9.95 -18.81 5.79
CA HIS A 188 10.29 -17.51 6.33
C HIS A 188 9.16 -16.52 6.10
N GLU A 189 9.03 -15.56 7.01
CA GLU A 189 8.06 -14.47 6.96
C GLU A 189 8.73 -13.11 7.05
N PRO A 190 8.13 -12.05 6.48
CA PRO A 190 8.66 -10.70 6.58
C PRO A 190 8.54 -10.19 8.01
N MET A 191 9.60 -9.54 8.49
CA MET A 191 9.71 -8.92 9.80
C MET A 191 9.83 -7.42 9.70
N GLU A 192 9.23 -6.72 10.66
CA GLU A 192 9.22 -5.27 10.75
C GLU A 192 9.87 -4.81 12.06
N ASN A 193 10.53 -3.66 12.01
CA ASN A 193 10.89 -2.88 13.18
C ASN A 193 9.74 -1.91 13.49
N LEU A 194 9.04 -2.18 14.59
CA LEU A 194 7.94 -1.36 15.08
C LEU A 194 8.45 -0.43 16.16
N ILE A 195 8.32 0.87 15.95
CA ILE A 195 8.71 1.91 16.91
C ILE A 195 7.44 2.61 17.38
N LEU A 196 7.19 2.57 18.67
CA LEU A 196 6.07 3.23 19.33
C LEU A 196 6.61 4.32 20.25
N ASP A 197 6.02 5.51 20.17
CA ASP A 197 6.22 6.60 21.12
C ASP A 197 4.88 6.88 21.79
N VAL A 198 4.79 6.56 23.09
CA VAL A 198 3.51 6.54 23.84
C VAL A 198 3.67 7.09 25.25
N GLN A 199 2.58 7.45 25.88
CA GLN A 199 2.58 7.78 27.30
C GLN A 199 2.81 6.51 28.14
N GLU A 200 3.55 6.63 29.26
CA GLU A 200 3.91 5.50 30.12
C GLU A 200 2.69 4.71 30.60
N GLU A 201 1.54 5.36 30.81
CA GLU A 201 0.29 4.72 31.25
C GLU A 201 -0.21 3.66 30.26
N HIS A 202 0.11 3.77 28.96
CA HIS A 202 -0.30 2.84 27.92
C HIS A 202 0.66 1.67 27.69
N GLN A 203 1.84 1.71 28.30
CA GLN A 203 2.91 0.72 28.09
C GLN A 203 2.42 -0.71 28.40
N GLY A 204 1.74 -0.91 29.52
CA GLY A 204 1.32 -2.25 29.97
C GLY A 204 0.39 -2.94 28.97
N VAL A 205 -0.65 -2.23 28.51
CA VAL A 205 -1.62 -2.75 27.52
C VAL A 205 -0.93 -3.07 26.18
N LEU A 206 -0.02 -2.21 25.73
CA LEU A 206 0.71 -2.43 24.48
C LEU A 206 1.66 -3.63 24.57
N MET A 207 2.36 -3.81 25.69
CA MET A 207 3.23 -4.97 25.91
C MET A 207 2.44 -6.28 25.88
N GLU A 208 1.27 -6.32 26.49
CA GLU A 208 0.38 -7.48 26.49
C GLU A 208 -0.13 -7.78 25.06
N ASN A 209 -0.70 -6.78 24.39
CA ASN A 209 -1.22 -6.93 23.03
C ASN A 209 -0.15 -7.35 22.02
N LEU A 210 1.04 -6.77 22.10
CA LEU A 210 2.14 -7.12 21.20
C LEU A 210 2.74 -8.48 21.52
N GLY A 211 2.76 -8.90 22.78
CA GLY A 211 3.20 -10.24 23.19
C GLY A 211 2.36 -11.34 22.54
N THR A 212 1.04 -11.21 22.50
CA THR A 212 0.16 -12.17 21.81
C THR A 212 0.41 -12.22 20.30
N ARG A 213 0.90 -11.14 19.72
CA ARG A 213 1.23 -10.98 18.31
C ARG A 213 2.67 -11.41 17.95
N LYS A 214 3.38 -12.08 18.86
CA LYS A 214 4.76 -12.56 18.68
C LYS A 214 5.78 -11.44 18.46
N ALA A 215 5.52 -10.25 18.97
CA ALA A 215 6.48 -9.16 18.99
C ALA A 215 7.56 -9.40 20.06
N GLU A 216 8.80 -9.11 19.71
CA GLU A 216 9.96 -9.16 20.59
C GLU A 216 10.40 -7.74 20.92
N LEU A 217 10.38 -7.34 22.19
CA LEU A 217 10.90 -6.04 22.63
C LEU A 217 12.40 -6.00 22.43
N THR A 218 12.90 -5.08 21.64
CA THR A 218 14.32 -4.92 21.35
C THR A 218 14.94 -3.77 22.14
N ASN A 219 14.16 -2.71 22.37
CA ASN A 219 14.65 -1.54 23.13
C ASN A 219 13.48 -0.81 23.81
N MET A 220 13.77 -0.17 24.92
CA MET A 220 12.85 0.71 25.64
C MET A 220 13.63 1.90 26.22
N THR A 221 13.24 3.10 25.82
CA THR A 221 13.93 4.33 26.22
C THR A 221 12.91 5.38 26.67
N PRO A 222 13.05 5.95 27.87
CA PRO A 222 12.24 7.10 28.29
C PRO A 222 12.49 8.27 27.31
N SER A 223 11.40 8.88 26.81
CA SER A 223 11.48 10.04 25.90
C SER A 223 11.37 11.39 26.62
N GLY A 224 11.21 11.38 27.96
CA GLY A 224 10.89 12.56 28.76
C GLY A 224 9.40 12.88 28.80
N ASP A 225 8.98 13.80 29.65
CA ASP A 225 7.59 14.26 29.79
C ASP A 225 6.54 13.14 29.98
N GLY A 226 6.92 12.03 30.66
CA GLY A 226 6.04 10.89 30.88
C GLY A 226 5.76 10.04 29.63
N ARG A 227 6.62 10.13 28.63
CA ARG A 227 6.57 9.31 27.41
C ARG A 227 7.69 8.28 27.37
N VAL A 228 7.42 7.17 26.72
CA VAL A 228 8.36 6.07 26.49
C VAL A 228 8.39 5.68 25.01
N LYS A 229 9.58 5.47 24.48
CA LYS A 229 9.81 4.90 23.17
C LYS A 229 10.03 3.40 23.32
N LEU A 230 9.22 2.60 22.67
CA LEU A 230 9.28 1.14 22.62
C LEU A 230 9.67 0.71 21.22
N GLU A 231 10.63 -0.18 21.10
CA GLU A 231 11.08 -0.74 19.83
C GLU A 231 10.88 -2.25 19.85
N PHE A 232 10.18 -2.75 18.85
CA PHE A 232 9.85 -4.17 18.72
C PHE A 232 10.26 -4.69 17.36
N LYS A 233 10.65 -5.94 17.34
CA LYS A 233 10.73 -6.76 16.14
C LYS A 233 9.49 -7.62 16.06
N ILE A 234 8.73 -7.53 14.96
CA ILE A 234 7.40 -8.12 14.86
C ILE A 234 7.17 -8.70 13.44
N PRO A 235 6.47 -9.84 13.30
CA PRO A 235 6.03 -10.31 11.99
C PRO A 235 5.09 -9.31 11.30
N SER A 236 5.29 -9.01 10.01
CA SER A 236 4.45 -8.06 9.26
C SER A 236 2.96 -8.42 9.32
N ARG A 237 2.60 -9.73 9.33
CA ARG A 237 1.22 -10.18 9.47
C ARG A 237 0.57 -9.81 10.80
N ALA A 238 1.36 -9.64 11.85
CA ALA A 238 0.89 -9.24 13.17
C ALA A 238 0.47 -7.77 13.25
N LEU A 239 0.93 -6.95 12.29
CA LEU A 239 0.55 -5.55 12.16
C LEU A 239 -0.78 -5.33 11.42
N ILE A 240 -1.29 -6.38 10.76
CA ILE A 240 -2.60 -6.31 10.08
C ILE A 240 -3.68 -6.03 11.13
N GLY A 241 -4.40 -4.91 10.98
CA GLY A 241 -5.41 -4.44 11.92
C GLY A 241 -4.88 -3.84 13.23
N PHE A 242 -3.58 -3.93 13.53
CA PHE A 242 -3.00 -3.43 14.77
C PHE A 242 -3.10 -1.91 14.93
N ARG A 243 -3.00 -1.15 13.84
CA ARG A 243 -3.03 0.32 13.89
C ARG A 243 -4.30 0.87 14.57
N ASN A 244 -5.45 0.32 14.26
CA ASN A 244 -6.72 0.76 14.86
C ASN A 244 -6.77 0.41 16.35
N GLN A 245 -6.33 -0.79 16.73
CA GLN A 245 -6.22 -1.21 18.12
C GLN A 245 -5.27 -0.27 18.88
N PHE A 246 -4.09 0.01 18.32
CA PHE A 246 -3.09 0.92 18.90
C PHE A 246 -3.66 2.33 19.14
N LEU A 247 -4.40 2.89 18.18
CA LEU A 247 -5.02 4.21 18.34
C LEU A 247 -6.08 4.20 19.46
N THR A 248 -6.83 3.11 19.58
CA THR A 248 -7.80 2.94 20.68
C THR A 248 -7.08 2.83 22.02
N ASP A 249 -6.08 1.96 22.15
CA ASP A 249 -5.33 1.72 23.38
C ASP A 249 -4.58 2.96 23.85
N THR A 250 -4.12 3.82 22.94
CA THR A 250 -3.39 5.06 23.23
C THR A 250 -4.28 6.31 23.20
N ARG A 251 -5.61 6.16 23.08
CA ARG A 251 -6.57 7.28 22.95
C ARG A 251 -6.17 8.29 21.85
N GLY A 252 -5.55 7.79 20.77
CA GLY A 252 -5.10 8.60 19.63
C GLY A 252 -3.80 9.40 19.87
N THR A 253 -3.16 9.30 21.04
CA THR A 253 -1.96 10.09 21.38
C THR A 253 -0.65 9.41 21.02
N GLY A 254 -0.69 8.12 20.67
CA GLY A 254 0.49 7.33 20.33
C GLY A 254 0.99 7.61 18.91
N ILE A 255 2.32 7.53 18.74
CA ILE A 255 2.98 7.61 17.42
C ILE A 255 3.50 6.21 17.09
N LEU A 256 3.20 5.75 15.88
CA LEU A 256 3.56 4.43 15.38
C LEU A 256 4.35 4.57 14.09
N ASN A 257 5.56 4.03 14.07
CA ASN A 257 6.41 3.93 12.90
C ASN A 257 6.80 2.47 12.65
N VAL A 258 6.86 2.08 11.38
CA VAL A 258 7.19 0.73 10.95
C VAL A 258 8.21 0.80 9.83
N SER A 259 9.23 -0.07 9.87
CA SER A 259 10.21 -0.24 8.81
C SER A 259 10.52 -1.71 8.59
N PHE A 260 10.70 -2.10 7.33
CA PHE A 260 11.03 -3.47 6.99
C PHE A 260 12.43 -3.86 7.46
N LEU A 261 12.58 -5.05 8.08
CA LEU A 261 13.85 -5.59 8.57
C LEU A 261 14.44 -6.70 7.70
N GLY A 262 13.59 -7.46 7.02
CA GLY A 262 14.01 -8.63 6.26
C GLY A 262 13.09 -9.83 6.50
N TYR A 263 13.57 -11.01 6.13
CA TYR A 263 12.84 -12.27 6.31
C TYR A 263 13.49 -13.11 7.40
N GLU A 264 12.66 -13.69 8.28
CA GLU A 264 13.09 -14.62 9.32
C GLU A 264 12.24 -15.88 9.36
N PRO A 265 12.70 -16.94 10.02
CA PRO A 265 11.91 -18.15 10.18
C PRO A 265 10.54 -17.86 10.79
N TYR A 266 9.52 -18.55 10.26
CA TYR A 266 8.13 -18.41 10.70
C TYR A 266 7.96 -18.59 12.21
N LYS A 267 7.37 -17.60 12.87
CA LYS A 267 7.20 -17.53 14.34
C LYS A 267 6.01 -18.32 14.89
N GLY A 268 5.35 -19.11 14.06
CA GLY A 268 4.14 -19.86 14.45
C GLY A 268 2.87 -19.03 14.32
N ASP A 269 1.74 -19.62 14.69
CA ASP A 269 0.43 -19.00 14.51
C ASP A 269 0.22 -17.78 15.41
N ILE A 270 -0.46 -16.78 14.86
CA ILE A 270 -0.89 -15.56 15.55
C ILE A 270 -2.41 -15.52 15.46
N PRO A 271 -3.12 -15.22 16.55
CA PRO A 271 -4.55 -14.99 16.50
C PRO A 271 -4.86 -13.80 15.55
N THR A 272 -5.53 -14.08 14.44
CA THR A 272 -5.82 -13.05 13.41
C THR A 272 -7.22 -12.47 13.54
N ARG A 273 -8.12 -13.17 14.21
CA ARG A 273 -9.52 -12.80 14.35
C ARG A 273 -10.01 -13.13 15.75
N ASN A 274 -10.39 -12.11 16.51
CA ASN A 274 -10.92 -12.26 17.87
C ASN A 274 -12.44 -12.11 17.94
N LYS A 275 -13.09 -11.73 16.82
CA LYS A 275 -14.52 -11.44 16.76
C LYS A 275 -15.16 -12.05 15.51
N GLY A 276 -16.40 -12.49 15.63
CA GLY A 276 -17.19 -13.02 14.54
C GLY A 276 -17.74 -11.94 13.61
N ALA A 277 -18.32 -12.34 12.48
CA ALA A 277 -19.10 -11.47 11.61
C ALA A 277 -20.58 -11.49 12.04
N ILE A 278 -21.29 -10.39 11.79
CA ILE A 278 -22.76 -10.35 11.79
C ILE A 278 -23.19 -10.43 10.32
N VAL A 279 -24.01 -11.42 9.99
CA VAL A 279 -24.39 -11.75 8.63
C VAL A 279 -25.91 -11.62 8.48
N SER A 280 -26.36 -10.99 7.39
CA SER A 280 -27.79 -10.90 7.07
C SER A 280 -28.30 -12.25 6.54
N MET A 281 -29.41 -12.73 7.11
CA MET A 281 -30.06 -13.98 6.68
C MET A 281 -30.95 -13.81 5.45
N GLU A 282 -31.45 -12.60 5.19
CA GLU A 282 -32.42 -12.34 4.14
C GLU A 282 -32.13 -10.99 3.43
N PRO A 283 -32.56 -10.83 2.16
CA PRO A 283 -32.53 -9.54 1.51
C PRO A 283 -33.62 -8.61 2.06
N GLY A 284 -33.31 -7.34 2.27
CA GLY A 284 -34.27 -6.38 2.79
C GLY A 284 -33.70 -4.99 3.00
N LYS A 285 -34.46 -4.15 3.70
CA LYS A 285 -34.01 -2.83 4.16
C LYS A 285 -33.83 -2.83 5.66
N VAL A 286 -32.68 -2.32 6.08
CA VAL A 286 -32.32 -2.16 7.49
C VAL A 286 -33.29 -1.22 8.18
N THR A 287 -33.87 -1.66 9.29
CA THR A 287 -34.74 -0.84 10.12
C THR A 287 -34.02 -0.33 11.37
N THR A 288 -34.37 0.86 11.84
CA THR A 288 -33.85 1.39 13.10
C THR A 288 -34.13 0.44 14.26
N TYR A 289 -35.31 -0.15 14.29
CA TYR A 289 -35.70 -1.11 15.30
C TYR A 289 -34.80 -2.35 15.39
N ALA A 290 -34.42 -2.91 14.21
CA ALA A 290 -33.51 -4.05 14.19
C ALA A 290 -32.11 -3.68 14.68
N LEU A 291 -31.59 -2.52 14.28
CA LEU A 291 -30.28 -2.05 14.74
C LEU A 291 -30.27 -1.79 16.25
N ASP A 292 -31.31 -1.17 16.79
CA ASP A 292 -31.42 -0.89 18.23
C ASP A 292 -31.45 -2.20 19.05
N ASN A 293 -32.20 -3.19 18.59
CA ASN A 293 -32.28 -4.50 19.26
C ASN A 293 -31.00 -5.30 19.22
N LEU A 294 -30.24 -5.15 18.13
CA LEU A 294 -28.98 -5.88 17.89
C LEU A 294 -27.75 -5.08 18.33
N GLY A 295 -27.89 -3.81 18.71
CA GLY A 295 -26.79 -2.91 19.03
C GLY A 295 -25.84 -3.41 20.13
N SER A 296 -26.33 -4.23 21.07
CA SER A 296 -25.51 -4.86 22.10
C SER A 296 -24.70 -6.08 21.61
N ARG A 297 -24.97 -6.58 20.41
CA ARG A 297 -24.31 -7.77 19.85
C ARG A 297 -22.98 -7.47 19.18
N GLY A 298 -22.79 -6.24 18.70
CA GLY A 298 -21.56 -5.86 18.00
C GLY A 298 -21.66 -4.49 17.37
N GLU A 299 -20.71 -4.21 16.48
CA GLU A 299 -20.62 -2.96 15.71
C GLU A 299 -21.16 -3.18 14.30
N PHE A 300 -22.14 -2.36 13.88
CA PHE A 300 -22.75 -2.46 12.57
C PHE A 300 -22.10 -1.51 11.55
N PHE A 301 -21.90 -1.99 10.32
CA PHE A 301 -21.34 -1.25 9.19
C PHE A 301 -22.40 -0.58 8.31
N ILE A 302 -23.69 -0.82 8.62
CA ILE A 302 -24.86 -0.41 7.85
C ILE A 302 -25.68 0.62 8.60
N ALA A 303 -26.44 1.42 7.84
CA ALA A 303 -27.33 2.45 8.37
C ALA A 303 -28.81 2.10 8.15
N PRO A 304 -29.72 2.69 8.92
CA PRO A 304 -31.17 2.55 8.67
C PRO A 304 -31.55 2.96 7.26
N GLY A 305 -32.39 2.15 6.61
CA GLY A 305 -32.84 2.36 5.24
C GLY A 305 -31.93 1.79 4.15
N GLN A 306 -30.73 1.36 4.50
CA GLN A 306 -29.80 0.70 3.57
C GLN A 306 -30.32 -0.68 3.18
N GLU A 307 -30.14 -1.06 1.92
CA GLU A 307 -30.47 -2.41 1.44
C GLU A 307 -29.35 -3.38 1.81
N VAL A 308 -29.74 -4.61 2.13
CA VAL A 308 -28.85 -5.74 2.40
C VAL A 308 -29.29 -6.95 1.59
N TYR A 309 -28.39 -7.89 1.38
CA TYR A 309 -28.66 -9.18 0.72
C TYR A 309 -28.31 -10.35 1.63
N GLU A 310 -28.87 -11.51 1.37
CA GLU A 310 -28.55 -12.74 2.09
C GLU A 310 -27.06 -13.07 2.01
N GLY A 311 -26.44 -13.32 3.16
CA GLY A 311 -25.00 -13.56 3.27
C GLY A 311 -24.14 -12.29 3.33
N MET A 312 -24.74 -11.10 3.28
CA MET A 312 -23.98 -9.85 3.43
C MET A 312 -23.44 -9.71 4.85
N ILE A 313 -22.14 -9.44 4.99
CA ILE A 313 -21.53 -9.08 6.27
C ILE A 313 -21.92 -7.64 6.59
N ILE A 314 -22.71 -7.48 7.65
CA ILE A 314 -23.30 -6.20 8.04
C ILE A 314 -22.76 -5.63 9.34
N GLY A 315 -21.86 -6.37 10.01
CA GLY A 315 -21.25 -5.92 11.25
C GLY A 315 -20.19 -6.87 11.77
N GLU A 316 -19.54 -6.47 12.85
CA GLU A 316 -18.58 -7.25 13.63
C GLU A 316 -19.26 -7.68 14.94
N ASN A 317 -19.31 -8.99 15.22
CA ASN A 317 -19.87 -9.52 16.45
C ASN A 317 -18.92 -9.21 17.64
N SER A 318 -19.47 -8.90 18.81
CA SER A 318 -18.69 -8.76 20.04
C SER A 318 -18.07 -10.08 20.54
N ARG A 319 -18.54 -11.23 20.02
CA ARG A 319 -18.05 -12.58 20.34
C ARG A 319 -17.27 -13.17 19.16
N GLU A 320 -16.51 -14.24 19.41
CA GLU A 320 -15.69 -14.92 18.38
C GLU A 320 -16.53 -15.63 17.30
N ALA A 321 -17.73 -16.09 17.62
CA ALA A 321 -18.61 -16.78 16.69
C ALA A 321 -19.33 -15.81 15.75
N ASP A 322 -19.54 -16.22 14.49
CA ASP A 322 -20.40 -15.49 13.57
C ASP A 322 -21.87 -15.52 14.04
N LEU A 323 -22.62 -14.50 13.70
CA LEU A 323 -24.00 -14.30 14.12
C LEU A 323 -24.87 -13.99 12.90
N ASP A 324 -25.78 -14.90 12.58
CA ASP A 324 -26.80 -14.67 11.55
C ASP A 324 -27.97 -13.91 12.16
N VAL A 325 -28.42 -12.86 11.46
CA VAL A 325 -29.52 -11.98 11.92
C VAL A 325 -30.48 -11.65 10.78
N ASN A 326 -31.72 -11.39 11.16
CA ASN A 326 -32.77 -10.91 10.25
C ASN A 326 -33.11 -9.45 10.55
#